data_3850f5f603909001a34193ecc56dc5d5
#
_entry.id   3850f5f603909001a34193ecc56dc5d5
#
_cell.length_a   1.000
_cell.length_b   1.000
_cell.length_c   1.000
_cell.angle_alpha   90.00
_cell.angle_beta   90.00
_cell.angle_gamma   90.00
#
_symmetry.space_group_name_H-M   'P 1'
#
loop_
_entity.id
_entity.type
_entity.pdbx_description
1 polymer ?
#
loop_
_entity_poly.entity_id
_entity_poly.type
_entity_poly.pdbx_seq_one_letter_code
_entity_poly.pdbx_strand_id
1 'polypeptide(L)'
;DPRPSYYVLSMYPYPSGPAHMGHVRNYTMGDLLVRYRTMRGDGVLSPIGFDSFGLPAENAAIKTGTHPRIHTEENIEKLSASLRRIGAAYDLRRSFSSHDSDYMKWTQWIFLQLYNAGLAYRDRAPVNWCPGCQTVLANEQVLADGTCERSGDLVESREMEQWFYRITEYAQQLLDDMDTVEWPEKVKLMQQNWIGRSEGAEFGLPIADINGKRRENVPPLDVYTTRPDTGFGMTFAVMSPEHPRVDELVTKENQSSVEAFRQEVANRSEMDRLSSEGNIEKRGVSTGAFVINPFTGLPVPLFLADYVLMTYGTGAIMAVPGEDQRDWDFAIAHGCEITRTVKPPKDFEGEAYTGDGESINSDFLNGMKIKEAKQTAIQWLEDQNIGSHKINYRLRDWLVSRQRYWGCPIPIIFCDTCGEQAVPEKDLPVDLPDDVKFMPTGRSPLTTHENFLKVECPKCGEIARRETDTMDTFVDSSWYFLRFC
;
A
#
# COMPACT_ATOMS: atom_id res chain seq x y z
N ASP A 1 -26.82 25.28 20.88
CA ASP A 1 -28.14 24.68 20.86
C ASP A 1 -28.27 23.81 22.12
N PRO A 2 -29.29 24.00 22.99
CA PRO A 2 -29.46 23.22 24.21
C PRO A 2 -30.01 21.81 23.97
N ARG A 3 -30.38 21.48 22.75
CA ARG A 3 -30.85 20.12 22.37
C ARG A 3 -29.69 19.12 22.30
N PRO A 4 -29.92 17.83 22.55
CA PRO A 4 -28.93 16.80 22.31
C PRO A 4 -28.40 16.88 20.87
N SER A 5 -27.08 16.95 20.72
CA SER A 5 -26.44 17.07 19.40
C SER A 5 -26.34 15.71 18.71
N TYR A 6 -26.68 15.67 17.43
CA TYR A 6 -26.56 14.46 16.62
C TYR A 6 -25.95 14.81 15.25
N TYR A 7 -24.84 14.16 14.91
CA TYR A 7 -24.15 14.36 13.63
C TYR A 7 -24.47 13.20 12.69
N VAL A 8 -25.05 13.51 11.53
CA VAL A 8 -25.31 12.54 10.45
C VAL A 8 -24.36 12.84 9.31
N LEU A 9 -23.34 12.00 9.20
CA LEU A 9 -22.38 12.06 8.11
C LEU A 9 -22.85 11.17 6.95
N SER A 10 -23.09 11.78 5.78
CA SER A 10 -23.26 11.07 4.52
C SER A 10 -21.94 11.06 3.75
N MET A 11 -21.77 10.06 2.89
CA MET A 11 -20.57 9.96 2.06
C MET A 11 -20.38 11.23 1.24
N TYR A 12 -19.15 11.72 1.21
CA TYR A 12 -18.71 12.87 0.44
C TYR A 12 -18.80 12.56 -1.07
N PRO A 13 -19.75 13.21 -1.83
CA PRO A 13 -19.99 12.82 -3.20
C PRO A 13 -18.94 13.35 -4.17
N TYR A 14 -18.54 12.51 -5.10
CA TYR A 14 -17.76 12.90 -6.25
C TYR A 14 -18.69 13.45 -7.35
N PRO A 15 -18.49 14.71 -7.83
CA PRO A 15 -19.40 15.36 -8.78
C PRO A 15 -19.13 14.93 -10.22
N SER A 16 -19.49 13.70 -10.59
CA SER A 16 -19.33 13.15 -11.94
C SER A 16 -20.50 13.50 -12.88
N GLY A 17 -21.59 14.07 -12.35
CA GLY A 17 -22.80 14.44 -13.08
C GLY A 17 -24.03 14.52 -12.17
N PRO A 18 -25.26 14.42 -12.72
CA PRO A 18 -26.49 14.33 -11.93
C PRO A 18 -26.48 13.10 -11.01
N ALA A 19 -27.30 13.14 -9.94
CA ALA A 19 -27.42 12.00 -9.04
C ALA A 19 -27.94 10.76 -9.78
N HIS A 20 -27.24 9.63 -9.61
CA HIS A 20 -27.70 8.31 -10.05
C HIS A 20 -28.32 7.54 -8.88
N MET A 21 -28.89 6.34 -9.16
CA MET A 21 -29.61 5.54 -8.15
C MET A 21 -28.74 5.19 -6.92
N GLY A 22 -27.43 5.01 -7.08
CA GLY A 22 -26.52 4.81 -5.95
C GLY A 22 -26.47 6.03 -5.01
N HIS A 23 -26.41 7.25 -5.56
CA HIS A 23 -26.52 8.48 -4.79
C HIS A 23 -27.87 8.56 -4.07
N VAL A 24 -29.00 8.31 -4.79
CA VAL A 24 -30.33 8.33 -4.19
C VAL A 24 -30.40 7.36 -3.01
N ARG A 25 -29.95 6.11 -3.17
CA ARG A 25 -29.95 5.12 -2.10
C ARG A 25 -29.16 5.60 -0.88
N ASN A 26 -27.94 6.05 -1.07
CA ASN A 26 -27.06 6.48 0.03
C ASN A 26 -27.63 7.69 0.76
N TYR A 27 -28.02 8.75 0.03
CA TYR A 27 -28.43 10.01 0.62
C TYR A 27 -29.83 10.00 1.22
N THR A 28 -30.76 9.18 0.71
CA THR A 28 -32.09 9.01 1.34
C THR A 28 -32.01 8.25 2.65
N MET A 29 -31.05 7.33 2.83
CA MET A 29 -30.85 6.69 4.14
C MET A 29 -30.34 7.68 5.18
N GLY A 30 -29.38 8.54 4.84
CA GLY A 30 -28.95 9.64 5.70
C GLY A 30 -30.09 10.63 6.00
N ASP A 31 -30.85 11.03 4.98
CA ASP A 31 -32.01 11.93 5.12
C ASP A 31 -33.09 11.37 6.04
N LEU A 32 -33.40 10.07 5.95
CA LEU A 32 -34.32 9.40 6.86
C LEU A 32 -33.88 9.57 8.32
N LEU A 33 -32.60 9.36 8.61
CA LEU A 33 -32.06 9.51 9.96
C LEU A 33 -32.12 10.95 10.45
N VAL A 34 -31.77 11.92 9.59
CA VAL A 34 -31.88 13.36 9.87
C VAL A 34 -33.30 13.72 10.27
N ARG A 35 -34.31 13.33 9.49
CA ARG A 35 -35.72 13.61 9.75
C ARG A 35 -36.21 12.98 11.06
N TYR A 36 -35.86 11.71 11.24
CA TYR A 36 -36.22 10.95 12.45
C TYR A 36 -35.66 11.63 13.72
N ARG A 37 -34.36 11.93 13.72
CA ARG A 37 -33.73 12.59 14.87
C ARG A 37 -34.25 13.99 15.13
N THR A 38 -34.47 14.77 14.06
CA THR A 38 -35.07 16.11 14.17
C THR A 38 -36.50 16.05 14.78
N MET A 39 -37.33 15.10 14.34
CA MET A 39 -38.67 14.91 14.90
C MET A 39 -38.65 14.48 16.37
N ARG A 40 -37.57 13.82 16.80
CA ARG A 40 -37.37 13.46 18.22
C ARG A 40 -36.86 14.64 19.07
N GLY A 41 -36.56 15.79 18.49
CA GLY A 41 -36.11 16.97 19.18
C GLY A 41 -34.58 17.13 19.27
N ASP A 42 -33.80 16.29 18.58
CA ASP A 42 -32.35 16.43 18.55
C ASP A 42 -31.94 17.66 17.70
N GLY A 43 -30.81 18.29 18.06
CA GLY A 43 -30.10 19.26 17.23
C GLY A 43 -29.22 18.53 16.21
N VAL A 44 -29.71 18.37 14.98
CA VAL A 44 -29.02 17.55 13.96
C VAL A 44 -28.12 18.40 13.09
N LEU A 45 -26.85 18.00 12.99
CA LEU A 45 -25.89 18.46 11.98
C LEU A 45 -25.88 17.45 10.82
N SER A 46 -26.26 17.88 9.62
CA SER A 46 -26.28 17.04 8.42
C SER A 46 -25.81 17.86 7.21
N PRO A 47 -24.52 18.08 7.07
CA PRO A 47 -23.94 18.83 5.96
C PRO A 47 -23.76 17.95 4.72
N ILE A 48 -23.48 18.59 3.57
CA ILE A 48 -23.04 17.96 2.34
C ILE A 48 -21.97 18.82 1.68
N GLY A 49 -20.94 18.22 1.14
CA GLY A 49 -19.90 18.87 0.33
C GLY A 49 -19.59 18.04 -0.90
N PHE A 50 -18.54 18.38 -1.63
CA PHE A 50 -18.20 17.74 -2.90
C PHE A 50 -16.71 17.42 -2.98
N ASP A 51 -16.40 16.14 -3.18
CA ASP A 51 -15.05 15.68 -3.49
C ASP A 51 -14.78 15.95 -4.97
N SER A 52 -14.20 17.11 -5.24
CA SER A 52 -14.21 17.72 -6.57
C SER A 52 -12.88 17.64 -7.31
N PHE A 53 -11.80 17.19 -6.64
CA PHE A 53 -10.53 16.93 -7.26
C PHE A 53 -10.45 15.52 -7.87
N GLY A 54 -9.41 15.25 -8.64
CA GLY A 54 -9.03 13.93 -9.09
C GLY A 54 -9.08 13.70 -10.59
N LEU A 55 -8.47 12.61 -10.98
CA LEU A 55 -8.28 12.15 -12.35
C LEU A 55 -9.55 12.04 -13.20
N PRO A 56 -10.70 11.57 -12.66
CA PRO A 56 -11.90 11.48 -13.48
C PRO A 56 -12.38 12.84 -14.00
N ALA A 57 -12.33 13.89 -13.18
CA ALA A 57 -12.69 15.25 -13.61
C ALA A 57 -11.71 15.81 -14.64
N GLU A 58 -10.40 15.63 -14.40
CA GLU A 58 -9.36 16.05 -15.35
C GLU A 58 -9.48 15.32 -16.69
N ASN A 59 -9.67 14.01 -16.68
CA ASN A 59 -9.83 13.22 -17.90
C ASN A 59 -11.11 13.60 -18.68
N ALA A 60 -12.21 13.89 -17.98
CA ALA A 60 -13.43 14.36 -18.62
C ALA A 60 -13.22 15.75 -19.26
N ALA A 61 -12.53 16.64 -18.56
CA ALA A 61 -12.17 17.96 -19.07
C ALA A 61 -11.28 17.88 -20.31
N ILE A 62 -10.27 17.01 -20.32
CA ILE A 62 -9.42 16.76 -21.48
C ILE A 62 -10.25 16.28 -22.68
N LYS A 63 -11.16 15.33 -22.49
CA LYS A 63 -12.03 14.79 -23.57
C LYS A 63 -12.98 15.83 -24.14
N THR A 64 -13.47 16.76 -23.32
CA THR A 64 -14.43 17.80 -23.72
C THR A 64 -13.76 19.09 -24.18
N GLY A 65 -12.46 19.25 -23.97
CA GLY A 65 -11.72 20.49 -24.20
C GLY A 65 -12.11 21.62 -23.25
N THR A 66 -12.71 21.29 -22.09
CA THR A 66 -13.19 22.25 -21.08
C THR A 66 -12.19 22.27 -19.91
N HIS A 67 -12.02 23.41 -19.24
CA HIS A 67 -11.17 23.48 -18.04
C HIS A 67 -11.76 22.61 -16.90
N PRO A 68 -10.92 21.84 -16.14
CA PRO A 68 -11.41 20.95 -15.07
C PRO A 68 -12.29 21.65 -14.04
N ARG A 69 -11.94 22.87 -13.63
CA ARG A 69 -12.75 23.69 -12.71
C ARG A 69 -14.17 23.88 -13.23
N ILE A 70 -14.30 24.37 -14.47
CA ILE A 70 -15.62 24.64 -15.10
C ILE A 70 -16.44 23.36 -15.18
N HIS A 71 -15.84 22.27 -15.68
CA HIS A 71 -16.51 20.97 -15.78
C HIS A 71 -16.99 20.47 -14.40
N THR A 72 -16.17 20.62 -13.37
CA THR A 72 -16.49 20.20 -12.00
C THR A 72 -17.61 21.04 -11.40
N GLU A 73 -17.54 22.36 -11.50
CA GLU A 73 -18.56 23.28 -10.98
C GLU A 73 -19.93 23.04 -11.62
N GLU A 74 -20.00 22.86 -12.95
CA GLU A 74 -21.23 22.47 -13.63
C GLU A 74 -21.82 21.15 -13.11
N ASN A 75 -20.99 20.17 -12.80
CA ASN A 75 -21.45 18.90 -12.26
C ASN A 75 -21.89 19.02 -10.81
N ILE A 76 -21.26 19.87 -10.01
CA ILE A 76 -21.69 20.19 -8.65
C ILE A 76 -23.10 20.81 -8.67
N GLU A 77 -23.36 21.73 -9.60
CA GLU A 77 -24.69 22.31 -9.77
C GLU A 77 -25.74 21.25 -10.13
N LYS A 78 -25.44 20.37 -11.08
CA LYS A 78 -26.34 19.27 -11.51
C LYS A 78 -26.63 18.31 -10.38
N LEU A 79 -25.60 17.93 -9.62
CA LEU A 79 -25.73 17.03 -8.47
C LEU A 79 -26.52 17.69 -7.34
N SER A 80 -26.23 18.95 -7.02
CA SER A 80 -26.94 19.74 -6.02
C SER A 80 -28.43 19.93 -6.38
N ALA A 81 -28.74 20.19 -7.66
CA ALA A 81 -30.10 20.25 -8.15
C ALA A 81 -30.83 18.91 -7.99
N SER A 82 -30.15 17.80 -8.23
CA SER A 82 -30.70 16.46 -8.03
C SER A 82 -31.01 16.19 -6.55
N LEU A 83 -30.10 16.53 -5.65
CA LEU A 83 -30.29 16.37 -4.19
C LEU A 83 -31.46 17.22 -3.68
N ARG A 84 -31.60 18.45 -4.14
CA ARG A 84 -32.76 19.31 -3.82
C ARG A 84 -34.06 18.71 -4.36
N ARG A 85 -34.04 18.12 -5.56
CA ARG A 85 -35.23 17.52 -6.19
C ARG A 85 -35.74 16.29 -5.44
N ILE A 86 -34.88 15.49 -4.86
CA ILE A 86 -35.29 14.38 -3.98
C ILE A 86 -35.70 14.85 -2.58
N GLY A 87 -35.58 16.14 -2.27
CA GLY A 87 -36.00 16.75 -1.03
C GLY A 87 -35.09 16.43 0.16
N ALA A 88 -33.82 16.09 -0.07
CA ALA A 88 -32.87 15.76 0.98
C ALA A 88 -32.64 16.94 1.94
N ALA A 89 -32.68 16.66 3.24
CA ALA A 89 -32.60 17.67 4.33
C ALA A 89 -31.14 17.95 4.75
N TYR A 90 -30.29 18.28 3.77
CA TYR A 90 -28.90 18.68 4.04
C TYR A 90 -28.78 20.16 4.34
N ASP A 91 -27.87 20.51 5.26
CA ASP A 91 -27.51 21.90 5.53
C ASP A 91 -26.52 22.43 4.49
N LEU A 92 -27.04 22.96 3.39
CA LEU A 92 -26.25 23.51 2.28
C LEU A 92 -25.48 24.78 2.66
N ARG A 93 -25.74 25.40 3.82
CA ARG A 93 -25.01 26.59 4.31
C ARG A 93 -23.59 26.22 4.74
N ARG A 94 -23.33 24.93 5.04
CA ARG A 94 -22.03 24.37 5.40
C ARG A 94 -21.40 23.58 4.25
N SER A 95 -21.92 23.76 3.04
CA SER A 95 -21.37 23.08 1.85
C SER A 95 -20.05 23.71 1.44
N PHE A 96 -19.15 22.87 0.98
CA PHE A 96 -17.85 23.23 0.38
C PHE A 96 -17.47 22.22 -0.68
N SER A 97 -16.47 22.56 -1.48
CA SER A 97 -15.84 21.67 -2.45
C SER A 97 -14.36 21.53 -2.16
N SER A 98 -13.77 20.36 -2.42
CA SER A 98 -12.34 20.15 -2.12
C SER A 98 -11.41 21.08 -2.90
N HIS A 99 -11.86 21.63 -4.04
CA HIS A 99 -11.10 22.61 -4.82
C HIS A 99 -11.28 24.07 -4.39
N ASP A 100 -12.12 24.34 -3.38
CA ASP A 100 -12.24 25.69 -2.82
C ASP A 100 -10.94 26.09 -2.11
N SER A 101 -10.45 27.31 -2.33
CA SER A 101 -9.20 27.80 -1.72
C SER A 101 -9.19 27.67 -0.20
N ASP A 102 -10.35 27.94 0.46
CA ASP A 102 -10.49 27.77 1.92
C ASP A 102 -10.38 26.31 2.36
N TYR A 103 -10.84 25.34 1.54
CA TYR A 103 -10.68 23.94 1.84
C TYR A 103 -9.23 23.47 1.59
N MET A 104 -8.66 23.82 0.43
CA MET A 104 -7.26 23.50 0.07
C MET A 104 -6.27 24.00 1.12
N LYS A 105 -6.51 25.21 1.67
CA LYS A 105 -5.69 25.76 2.75
C LYS A 105 -5.54 24.77 3.91
N TRP A 106 -6.62 24.14 4.33
CA TRP A 106 -6.59 23.21 5.45
C TRP A 106 -6.01 21.84 5.09
N THR A 107 -6.27 21.33 3.88
CA THR A 107 -5.58 20.13 3.37
C THR A 107 -4.07 20.34 3.36
N GLN A 108 -3.61 21.49 2.85
CA GLN A 108 -2.18 21.84 2.82
C GLN A 108 -1.61 22.06 4.22
N TRP A 109 -2.38 22.66 5.11
CA TRP A 109 -1.97 22.81 6.50
C TRP A 109 -1.80 21.44 7.19
N ILE A 110 -2.72 20.51 7.00
CA ILE A 110 -2.60 19.13 7.50
C ILE A 110 -1.33 18.47 6.96
N PHE A 111 -1.08 18.60 5.65
CA PHE A 111 0.18 18.09 5.05
C PHE A 111 1.40 18.68 5.79
N LEU A 112 1.44 19.98 6.03
CA LEU A 112 2.55 20.62 6.72
C LEU A 112 2.71 20.17 8.19
N GLN A 113 1.60 19.90 8.89
CA GLN A 113 1.69 19.33 10.24
C GLN A 113 2.30 17.92 10.21
N LEU A 114 1.89 17.07 9.25
CA LEU A 114 2.48 15.75 9.06
C LEU A 114 3.96 15.83 8.64
N TYR A 115 4.30 16.77 7.76
CA TYR A 115 5.69 17.02 7.32
C TYR A 115 6.58 17.43 8.51
N ASN A 116 6.15 18.38 9.31
CA ASN A 116 6.88 18.85 10.48
C ASN A 116 7.02 17.76 11.56
N ALA A 117 6.08 16.84 11.63
CA ALA A 117 6.13 15.66 12.52
C ALA A 117 6.96 14.49 11.96
N GLY A 118 7.52 14.61 10.75
CA GLY A 118 8.25 13.52 10.07
C GLY A 118 7.34 12.40 9.53
N LEU A 119 6.03 12.64 9.49
CA LEU A 119 5.02 11.69 9.00
C LEU A 119 4.69 11.88 7.50
N ALA A 120 5.03 13.01 6.92
CA ALA A 120 5.09 13.18 5.47
C ALA A 120 6.56 13.28 5.05
N TYR A 121 6.97 12.49 4.08
CA TYR A 121 8.35 12.42 3.63
C TYR A 121 8.43 12.15 2.14
N ARG A 122 9.58 12.46 1.54
CA ARG A 122 9.87 12.21 0.14
C ARG A 122 10.91 11.10 0.03
N ASP A 123 10.64 10.13 -0.83
CA ASP A 123 11.58 9.04 -1.08
C ASP A 123 11.47 8.55 -2.53
N ARG A 124 12.49 7.83 -2.95
CA ARG A 124 12.52 7.17 -4.25
C ARG A 124 11.99 5.76 -4.13
N ALA A 125 10.94 5.47 -4.87
CA ALA A 125 10.27 4.17 -4.80
C ALA A 125 9.84 3.68 -6.19
N PRO A 126 9.76 2.35 -6.39
CA PRO A 126 9.13 1.79 -7.57
C PRO A 126 7.63 2.10 -7.56
N VAL A 127 7.14 2.63 -8.67
CA VAL A 127 5.73 3.01 -8.86
C VAL A 127 5.17 2.36 -10.11
N ASN A 128 3.86 2.12 -10.11
CA ASN A 128 3.14 1.64 -11.28
C ASN A 128 2.92 2.81 -12.25
N TRP A 129 3.65 2.83 -13.33
CA TRP A 129 3.54 3.88 -14.36
C TRP A 129 2.71 3.40 -15.54
N CYS A 130 1.70 4.18 -15.92
CA CYS A 130 0.93 3.94 -17.14
C CYS A 130 1.44 4.84 -18.28
N PRO A 131 1.99 4.27 -19.38
CA PRO A 131 2.47 5.07 -20.52
C PRO A 131 1.35 5.83 -21.23
N GLY A 132 0.16 5.22 -21.40
CA GLY A 132 -0.97 5.86 -22.05
C GLY A 132 -1.64 6.95 -21.23
N CYS A 133 -1.79 6.74 -19.93
CA CYS A 133 -2.27 7.77 -19.01
C CYS A 133 -1.19 8.80 -18.64
N GLN A 134 0.09 8.46 -18.84
CA GLN A 134 1.26 9.26 -18.47
C GLN A 134 1.23 9.72 -16.99
N THR A 135 0.94 8.78 -16.10
CA THR A 135 0.85 9.03 -14.66
C THR A 135 1.13 7.77 -13.86
N VAL A 136 1.44 7.97 -12.57
CA VAL A 136 1.50 6.90 -11.58
C VAL A 136 0.07 6.41 -11.27
N LEU A 137 -0.07 5.10 -11.14
CA LEU A 137 -1.30 4.42 -10.77
C LEU A 137 -1.21 3.90 -9.34
N ALA A 138 -2.34 3.92 -8.63
CA ALA A 138 -2.50 3.11 -7.43
C ALA A 138 -2.55 1.61 -7.81
N ASN A 139 -2.24 0.72 -6.86
CA ASN A 139 -2.25 -0.73 -7.13
C ASN A 139 -3.60 -1.23 -7.62
N GLU A 140 -4.70 -0.66 -7.11
CA GLU A 140 -6.08 -1.01 -7.46
C GLU A 140 -6.46 -0.60 -8.90
N GLN A 141 -5.65 0.22 -9.56
CA GLN A 141 -5.86 0.69 -10.94
C GLN A 141 -5.11 -0.16 -11.97
N VAL A 142 -4.34 -1.13 -11.50
CA VAL A 142 -3.68 -2.12 -12.34
C VAL A 142 -4.54 -3.38 -12.36
N LEU A 143 -4.98 -3.78 -13.55
CA LEU A 143 -5.79 -4.99 -13.73
C LEU A 143 -4.94 -6.25 -13.55
N ALA A 144 -5.60 -7.40 -13.39
CA ALA A 144 -4.93 -8.69 -13.18
C ALA A 144 -3.99 -9.11 -14.32
N ASP A 145 -4.22 -8.60 -15.52
CA ASP A 145 -3.35 -8.83 -16.69
C ASP A 145 -2.18 -7.83 -16.82
N GLY A 146 -1.95 -7.02 -15.77
CA GLY A 146 -0.89 -6.01 -15.74
C GLY A 146 -1.19 -4.75 -16.56
N THR A 147 -2.42 -4.58 -17.04
CA THR A 147 -2.81 -3.40 -17.82
C THR A 147 -3.47 -2.32 -16.94
N CYS A 148 -3.42 -1.10 -17.44
CA CYS A 148 -4.13 0.04 -16.82
C CYS A 148 -5.64 -0.08 -17.05
N GLU A 149 -6.45 -0.02 -16.02
CA GLU A 149 -7.93 -0.07 -16.08
C GLU A 149 -8.56 0.97 -17.03
N ARG A 150 -7.81 2.03 -17.35
CA ARG A 150 -8.31 3.18 -18.12
C ARG A 150 -7.83 3.21 -19.56
N SER A 151 -6.52 3.04 -19.78
CA SER A 151 -5.93 3.09 -21.12
C SER A 151 -5.82 1.73 -21.79
N GLY A 152 -5.78 0.64 -20.99
CA GLY A 152 -5.50 -0.70 -21.49
C GLY A 152 -4.03 -0.96 -21.79
N ASP A 153 -3.14 0.02 -21.55
CA ASP A 153 -1.70 -0.16 -21.77
C ASP A 153 -1.07 -0.98 -20.65
N LEU A 154 -0.01 -1.73 -20.98
CA LEU A 154 0.81 -2.40 -19.99
C LEU A 154 1.43 -1.38 -19.04
N VAL A 155 1.31 -1.67 -17.76
CA VAL A 155 1.87 -0.84 -16.69
C VAL A 155 3.34 -1.19 -16.52
N GLU A 156 4.18 -0.17 -16.40
CA GLU A 156 5.62 -0.29 -16.19
C GLU A 156 5.98 0.03 -14.74
N SER A 157 6.92 -0.68 -14.16
CA SER A 157 7.55 -0.28 -12.91
C SER A 157 8.61 0.77 -13.18
N ARG A 158 8.52 1.94 -12.52
CA ARG A 158 9.52 3.02 -12.63
C ARG A 158 9.95 3.50 -11.27
N GLU A 159 11.24 3.75 -11.11
CA GLU A 159 11.78 4.42 -9.94
C GLU A 159 11.54 5.92 -10.03
N MET A 160 10.72 6.47 -9.13
CA MET A 160 10.39 7.89 -9.08
C MET A 160 10.46 8.42 -7.65
N GLU A 161 10.87 9.68 -7.50
CA GLU A 161 10.75 10.41 -6.23
C GLU A 161 9.29 10.76 -6.00
N GLN A 162 8.76 10.39 -4.83
CA GLN A 162 7.34 10.51 -4.47
C GLN A 162 7.20 10.97 -3.02
N TRP A 163 6.04 11.55 -2.71
CA TRP A 163 5.65 11.87 -1.35
C TRP A 163 4.83 10.75 -0.73
N PHE A 164 5.12 10.46 0.52
CA PHE A 164 4.45 9.41 1.31
C PHE A 164 3.96 9.96 2.64
N TYR A 165 2.84 9.40 3.13
CA TYR A 165 2.47 9.48 4.52
C TYR A 165 2.85 8.19 5.23
N ARG A 166 3.55 8.33 6.37
CA ARG A 166 4.06 7.22 7.21
C ARG A 166 2.93 6.63 8.06
N ILE A 167 1.89 6.11 7.39
CA ILE A 167 0.73 5.52 8.06
C ILE A 167 1.06 4.21 8.80
N THR A 168 2.17 3.57 8.45
CA THR A 168 2.65 2.34 9.09
C THR A 168 3.02 2.54 10.55
N GLU A 169 3.41 3.74 10.97
CA GLU A 169 3.66 4.08 12.38
C GLU A 169 2.43 3.89 13.28
N TYR A 170 1.25 3.95 12.69
CA TYR A 170 -0.04 3.78 13.39
C TYR A 170 -0.65 2.39 13.23
N ALA A 171 0.03 1.46 12.55
CA ALA A 171 -0.54 0.15 12.22
C ALA A 171 -1.04 -0.62 13.45
N GLN A 172 -0.24 -0.68 14.54
CA GLN A 172 -0.65 -1.35 15.77
C GLN A 172 -1.75 -0.59 16.49
N GLN A 173 -1.64 0.74 16.61
CA GLN A 173 -2.66 1.55 17.26
C GLN A 173 -4.01 1.44 16.55
N LEU A 174 -4.04 1.41 15.21
CA LEU A 174 -5.27 1.22 14.45
C LEU A 174 -5.95 -0.12 14.75
N LEU A 175 -5.17 -1.18 15.03
CA LEU A 175 -5.70 -2.47 15.47
C LEU A 175 -6.26 -2.41 16.89
N ASP A 176 -5.51 -1.82 17.83
CA ASP A 176 -5.89 -1.72 19.24
C ASP A 176 -7.14 -0.84 19.42
N ASP A 177 -7.23 0.27 18.67
CA ASP A 177 -8.35 1.21 18.75
C ASP A 177 -9.64 0.69 18.10
N MET A 178 -9.60 -0.42 17.32
CA MET A 178 -10.81 -1.02 16.75
C MET A 178 -11.80 -1.51 17.82
N ASP A 179 -11.32 -1.84 19.00
CA ASP A 179 -12.18 -2.27 20.12
C ASP A 179 -12.90 -1.08 20.78
N THR A 180 -12.48 0.14 20.51
CA THR A 180 -13.08 1.38 21.03
C THR A 180 -14.27 1.88 20.20
N VAL A 181 -14.48 1.31 19.01
CA VAL A 181 -15.53 1.74 18.06
C VAL A 181 -16.61 0.65 17.88
N GLU A 182 -17.87 1.09 17.81
CA GLU A 182 -19.03 0.22 17.58
C GLU A 182 -19.23 -0.04 16.07
N TRP A 183 -18.22 -0.60 15.42
CA TRP A 183 -18.31 -0.96 14.01
C TRP A 183 -18.84 -2.39 13.81
N PRO A 184 -19.53 -2.66 12.69
CA PRO A 184 -19.89 -4.04 12.34
C PRO A 184 -18.64 -4.94 12.26
N GLU A 185 -18.76 -6.17 12.79
CA GLU A 185 -17.64 -7.14 12.81
C GLU A 185 -16.99 -7.35 11.42
N LYS A 186 -17.83 -7.38 10.36
CA LYS A 186 -17.32 -7.49 8.99
C LYS A 186 -16.37 -6.34 8.62
N VAL A 187 -16.66 -5.12 9.07
CA VAL A 187 -15.82 -3.93 8.81
C VAL A 187 -14.51 -4.05 9.61
N LYS A 188 -14.59 -4.43 10.89
CA LYS A 188 -13.39 -4.66 11.72
C LYS A 188 -12.48 -5.71 11.09
N LEU A 189 -13.04 -6.84 10.65
CA LEU A 189 -12.27 -7.88 9.97
C LEU A 189 -11.62 -7.40 8.68
N MET A 190 -12.32 -6.59 7.87
CA MET A 190 -11.74 -5.99 6.66
C MET A 190 -10.56 -5.08 6.99
N GLN A 191 -10.66 -4.25 8.04
CA GLN A 191 -9.57 -3.39 8.49
C GLN A 191 -8.38 -4.21 9.02
N GLN A 192 -8.63 -5.22 9.83
CA GLN A 192 -7.59 -6.13 10.33
C GLN A 192 -6.84 -6.81 9.19
N ASN A 193 -7.57 -7.31 8.19
CA ASN A 193 -6.98 -7.95 7.01
C ASN A 193 -6.19 -6.95 6.15
N TRP A 194 -6.64 -5.70 6.05
CA TRP A 194 -5.94 -4.64 5.33
C TRP A 194 -4.63 -4.28 6.01
N ILE A 195 -4.65 -4.06 7.32
CA ILE A 195 -3.45 -3.79 8.11
C ILE A 195 -2.52 -5.00 8.10
N GLY A 196 -3.08 -6.21 8.20
CA GLY A 196 -2.37 -7.47 7.97
C GLY A 196 -1.21 -7.69 8.92
N ARG A 197 -1.44 -7.53 10.25
CA ARG A 197 -0.44 -7.84 11.28
C ARG A 197 -0.07 -9.31 11.22
N SER A 198 1.21 -9.58 11.15
CA SER A 198 1.77 -10.93 11.24
C SER A 198 2.88 -10.95 12.30
N GLU A 199 2.97 -12.05 13.04
CA GLU A 199 3.91 -12.24 14.12
C GLU A 199 4.71 -13.53 13.91
N GLY A 200 6.02 -13.45 14.09
CA GLY A 200 6.91 -14.56 13.82
C GLY A 200 8.35 -14.31 14.25
N ALA A 201 9.28 -14.80 13.46
CA ALA A 201 10.71 -14.62 13.65
C ALA A 201 11.40 -14.11 12.39
N GLU A 202 12.38 -13.24 12.59
CA GLU A 202 13.36 -12.85 11.59
C GLU A 202 14.72 -13.43 12.01
N PHE A 203 15.40 -14.12 11.10
CA PHE A 203 16.69 -14.73 11.39
C PHE A 203 17.56 -14.88 10.13
N GLY A 204 18.87 -14.97 10.34
CA GLY A 204 19.85 -15.03 9.27
C GLY A 204 20.18 -16.46 8.84
N LEU A 205 20.17 -16.71 7.52
CA LEU A 205 20.65 -17.94 6.90
C LEU A 205 22.09 -17.76 6.40
N PRO A 206 23.11 -18.41 7.01
CA PRO A 206 24.48 -18.29 6.54
C PRO A 206 24.64 -18.81 5.11
N ILE A 207 25.31 -18.05 4.26
CA ILE A 207 25.59 -18.44 2.87
C ILE A 207 26.66 -19.53 2.84
N ALA A 208 26.47 -20.57 2.02
CA ALA A 208 27.36 -21.72 1.91
C ALA A 208 27.51 -22.22 0.47
N ASP A 209 28.40 -23.17 0.28
CA ASP A 209 28.48 -24.02 -0.90
C ASP A 209 27.67 -25.33 -0.71
N ILE A 210 27.61 -26.17 -1.74
CA ILE A 210 26.86 -27.43 -1.72
C ILE A 210 27.36 -28.42 -0.62
N ASN A 211 28.60 -28.29 -0.18
CA ASN A 211 29.18 -29.12 0.88
C ASN A 211 28.95 -28.55 2.29
N GLY A 212 28.18 -27.47 2.41
CA GLY A 212 27.90 -26.78 3.68
C GLY A 212 29.07 -25.93 4.18
N LYS A 213 30.08 -25.66 3.38
CA LYS A 213 31.14 -24.74 3.77
C LYS A 213 30.65 -23.30 3.68
N ARG A 214 30.60 -22.61 4.80
CA ARG A 214 30.19 -21.19 4.87
C ARG A 214 31.13 -20.32 4.05
N ARG A 215 30.52 -19.33 3.35
CA ARG A 215 31.29 -18.27 2.68
C ARG A 215 31.72 -17.25 3.74
N GLU A 216 33.02 -17.14 3.95
CA GLU A 216 33.59 -16.17 4.87
C GLU A 216 33.35 -14.73 4.36
N ASN A 217 33.07 -13.80 5.25
CA ASN A 217 32.81 -12.37 4.95
C ASN A 217 31.57 -12.09 4.09
N VAL A 218 30.65 -13.03 3.94
CA VAL A 218 29.34 -12.82 3.32
C VAL A 218 28.28 -12.80 4.43
N PRO A 219 27.53 -11.69 4.60
CA PRO A 219 26.46 -11.62 5.59
C PRO A 219 25.43 -12.72 5.39
N PRO A 220 24.77 -13.21 6.44
CA PRO A 220 23.64 -14.12 6.31
C PRO A 220 22.52 -13.49 5.43
N LEU A 221 21.71 -14.33 4.81
CA LEU A 221 20.47 -13.92 4.16
C LEU A 221 19.37 -13.90 5.22
N ASP A 222 18.84 -12.72 5.50
CA ASP A 222 17.74 -12.58 6.46
C ASP A 222 16.43 -13.08 5.88
N VAL A 223 15.72 -13.90 6.65
CA VAL A 223 14.40 -14.44 6.31
C VAL A 223 13.40 -14.12 7.42
N TYR A 224 12.15 -13.92 7.02
CA TYR A 224 11.03 -13.77 7.95
C TYR A 224 10.04 -14.92 7.79
N THR A 225 9.55 -15.46 8.92
CA THR A 225 8.52 -16.49 8.92
C THR A 225 7.53 -16.30 10.08
N THR A 226 6.24 -16.60 9.81
CA THR A 226 5.20 -16.72 10.84
C THR A 226 5.16 -18.13 11.45
N ARG A 227 5.97 -19.05 10.91
CA ARG A 227 6.02 -20.46 11.31
C ARG A 227 7.45 -20.91 11.68
N PRO A 228 8.11 -20.26 12.66
CA PRO A 228 9.44 -20.70 13.11
C PRO A 228 9.46 -22.12 13.68
N ASP A 229 8.30 -22.61 14.14
CA ASP A 229 8.07 -24.00 14.58
C ASP A 229 8.35 -25.05 13.51
N THR A 230 8.26 -24.68 12.23
CA THR A 230 8.49 -25.58 11.09
C THR A 230 9.92 -25.52 10.54
N GLY A 231 10.82 -24.77 11.19
CA GLY A 231 12.17 -24.52 10.71
C GLY A 231 13.02 -25.78 10.45
N PHE A 232 12.78 -26.88 11.15
CA PHE A 232 13.42 -28.17 10.89
C PHE A 232 13.00 -28.77 9.54
N GLY A 233 11.82 -28.40 9.01
CA GLY A 233 11.31 -28.81 7.71
C GLY A 233 11.73 -27.91 6.55
N MET A 234 12.58 -26.91 6.80
CA MET A 234 13.14 -26.07 5.74
C MET A 234 14.12 -26.87 4.89
N THR A 235 13.71 -27.20 3.68
CA THR A 235 14.50 -27.99 2.73
C THR A 235 15.07 -27.18 1.58
N PHE A 236 14.63 -25.93 1.42
CA PHE A 236 15.23 -24.94 0.53
C PHE A 236 14.91 -23.52 1.03
N ALA A 237 15.58 -22.53 0.48
CA ALA A 237 15.28 -21.12 0.69
C ALA A 237 14.94 -20.45 -0.63
N VAL A 238 14.09 -19.41 -0.56
CA VAL A 238 13.66 -18.69 -1.75
C VAL A 238 13.82 -17.20 -1.54
N MET A 239 14.31 -16.53 -2.56
CA MET A 239 14.53 -15.11 -2.59
C MET A 239 13.70 -14.47 -3.71
N SER A 240 13.22 -13.25 -3.51
CA SER A 240 12.57 -12.46 -4.55
C SER A 240 13.53 -12.18 -5.71
N PRO A 241 13.09 -12.20 -6.98
CA PRO A 241 13.91 -11.83 -8.13
C PRO A 241 14.45 -10.38 -8.04
N GLU A 242 13.77 -9.50 -7.32
CA GLU A 242 14.15 -8.10 -7.10
C GLU A 242 15.06 -7.89 -5.88
N HIS A 243 15.38 -8.96 -5.15
CA HIS A 243 16.20 -8.84 -3.95
C HIS A 243 17.59 -8.26 -4.26
N PRO A 244 18.08 -7.24 -3.52
CA PRO A 244 19.32 -6.52 -3.86
C PRO A 244 20.58 -7.39 -3.84
N ARG A 245 20.53 -8.54 -3.17
CA ARG A 245 21.66 -9.47 -3.07
C ARG A 245 21.67 -10.57 -4.14
N VAL A 246 20.74 -10.55 -5.13
CA VAL A 246 20.69 -11.58 -6.18
C VAL A 246 22.04 -11.68 -6.88
N ASP A 247 22.59 -10.55 -7.35
CA ASP A 247 23.83 -10.55 -8.14
C ASP A 247 25.06 -10.98 -7.33
N GLU A 248 25.05 -10.81 -6.00
CA GLU A 248 26.10 -11.30 -5.09
C GLU A 248 26.04 -12.81 -4.88
N LEU A 249 24.83 -13.39 -4.84
CA LEU A 249 24.59 -14.76 -4.40
C LEU A 249 24.52 -15.77 -5.54
N VAL A 250 24.22 -15.31 -6.77
CA VAL A 250 24.13 -16.16 -7.96
C VAL A 250 25.51 -16.66 -8.39
N THR A 251 25.64 -17.97 -8.66
CA THR A 251 26.88 -18.53 -9.22
C THR A 251 27.02 -18.17 -10.70
N LYS A 252 28.26 -18.18 -11.22
CA LYS A 252 28.55 -17.84 -12.62
C LYS A 252 27.79 -18.73 -13.61
N GLU A 253 27.63 -20.00 -13.27
CA GLU A 253 26.94 -20.98 -14.09
C GLU A 253 25.44 -20.71 -14.21
N ASN A 254 24.84 -20.09 -13.18
CA ASN A 254 23.41 -19.81 -13.11
C ASN A 254 23.04 -18.38 -13.54
N GLN A 255 24.02 -17.52 -13.80
CA GLN A 255 23.80 -16.08 -14.06
C GLN A 255 22.87 -15.85 -15.26
N SER A 256 23.05 -16.59 -16.35
CA SER A 256 22.22 -16.43 -17.56
C SER A 256 20.76 -16.84 -17.35
N SER A 257 20.50 -17.94 -16.63
CA SER A 257 19.15 -18.42 -16.34
C SER A 257 18.43 -17.51 -15.34
N VAL A 258 19.17 -16.98 -14.36
CA VAL A 258 18.63 -16.01 -13.39
C VAL A 258 18.25 -14.70 -14.08
N GLU A 259 19.09 -14.18 -14.96
CA GLU A 259 18.80 -12.94 -15.68
C GLU A 259 17.58 -13.10 -16.59
N ALA A 260 17.46 -14.21 -17.32
CA ALA A 260 16.27 -14.51 -18.13
C ALA A 260 14.99 -14.58 -17.28
N PHE A 261 15.05 -15.21 -16.11
CA PHE A 261 13.94 -15.29 -15.18
C PHE A 261 13.54 -13.91 -14.62
N ARG A 262 14.53 -13.08 -14.23
CA ARG A 262 14.26 -11.71 -13.75
C ARG A 262 13.54 -10.87 -14.81
N GLN A 263 13.96 -10.95 -16.07
CA GLN A 263 13.31 -10.25 -17.19
C GLN A 263 11.88 -10.72 -17.43
N GLU A 264 11.62 -12.02 -17.29
CA GLU A 264 10.28 -12.59 -17.40
C GLU A 264 9.36 -12.07 -16.27
N VAL A 265 9.84 -12.09 -15.03
CA VAL A 265 9.06 -11.69 -13.85
C VAL A 265 8.83 -10.17 -13.80
N ALA A 266 9.78 -9.35 -14.28
CA ALA A 266 9.66 -7.89 -14.31
C ALA A 266 8.42 -7.37 -15.07
N ASN A 267 7.87 -8.18 -15.97
CA ASN A 267 6.67 -7.85 -16.75
C ASN A 267 5.35 -8.30 -16.08
N ARG A 268 5.41 -8.88 -14.87
CA ARG A 268 4.24 -9.40 -14.15
C ARG A 268 3.90 -8.55 -12.93
N SER A 269 2.61 -8.32 -12.68
CA SER A 269 2.15 -7.60 -11.48
C SER A 269 2.35 -8.46 -10.21
N GLU A 270 2.47 -7.79 -9.05
CA GLU A 270 2.49 -8.51 -7.76
C GLU A 270 1.21 -9.34 -7.54
N MET A 271 0.06 -8.85 -8.01
CA MET A 271 -1.21 -9.56 -7.89
C MET A 271 -1.23 -10.86 -8.71
N ASP A 272 -0.68 -10.85 -9.93
CA ASP A 272 -0.56 -12.07 -10.76
C ASP A 272 0.36 -13.10 -10.12
N ARG A 273 1.42 -12.63 -9.48
CA ARG A 273 2.40 -13.48 -8.80
C ARG A 273 1.82 -14.15 -7.55
N LEU A 274 0.86 -13.50 -6.87
CA LEU A 274 0.20 -14.01 -5.67
C LEU A 274 -1.11 -14.76 -5.96
N SER A 275 -1.67 -14.63 -7.17
CA SER A 275 -2.93 -15.28 -7.51
C SER A 275 -2.76 -16.80 -7.48
N SER A 276 -3.61 -17.46 -6.69
CA SER A 276 -3.71 -18.92 -6.62
C SER A 276 -4.81 -19.47 -7.54
N GLU A 277 -5.46 -18.62 -8.33
CA GLU A 277 -6.50 -19.01 -9.27
C GLU A 277 -5.89 -19.51 -10.58
N GLY A 278 -5.93 -20.79 -10.76
CA GLY A 278 -5.40 -21.53 -11.89
C GLY A 278 -4.17 -22.32 -11.53
N ASN A 279 -3.95 -23.41 -12.26
CA ASN A 279 -2.77 -24.30 -12.16
C ASN A 279 -1.51 -23.57 -12.67
N ILE A 280 -1.14 -22.45 -12.04
CA ILE A 280 0.04 -21.68 -12.39
C ILE A 280 1.21 -22.42 -11.74
N GLU A 281 1.99 -23.10 -12.58
CA GLU A 281 3.26 -23.70 -12.22
C GLU A 281 4.09 -22.68 -11.43
N LYS A 282 4.44 -22.99 -10.18
CA LYS A 282 5.27 -22.13 -9.36
C LYS A 282 6.65 -22.04 -9.97
N ARG A 283 6.94 -20.88 -10.54
CA ARG A 283 8.14 -20.65 -11.33
C ARG A 283 9.29 -20.18 -10.47
N GLY A 284 10.44 -20.71 -10.74
CA GLY A 284 11.66 -20.30 -10.10
C GLY A 284 12.89 -20.82 -10.81
N VAL A 285 14.02 -20.35 -10.35
CA VAL A 285 15.34 -20.72 -10.89
C VAL A 285 16.34 -20.88 -9.77
N SER A 286 17.21 -21.89 -9.88
CA SER A 286 18.32 -22.07 -8.92
C SER A 286 19.34 -20.94 -9.07
N THR A 287 19.78 -20.40 -7.95
CA THR A 287 20.92 -19.46 -7.90
C THR A 287 22.27 -20.18 -8.00
N GLY A 288 22.29 -21.51 -7.80
CA GLY A 288 23.52 -22.31 -7.63
C GLY A 288 24.19 -22.14 -6.27
N ALA A 289 23.70 -21.22 -5.41
CA ALA A 289 24.16 -21.05 -4.05
C ALA A 289 23.35 -21.91 -3.08
N PHE A 290 23.90 -22.07 -1.87
CA PHE A 290 23.28 -22.76 -0.75
C PHE A 290 23.27 -21.86 0.47
N VAL A 291 22.34 -22.14 1.38
CA VAL A 291 22.30 -21.54 2.71
C VAL A 291 22.26 -22.64 3.77
N ILE A 292 22.71 -22.33 4.98
CA ILE A 292 22.64 -23.27 6.10
C ILE A 292 21.30 -23.08 6.82
N ASN A 293 20.49 -24.15 6.91
CA ASN A 293 19.37 -24.19 7.83
C ASN A 293 19.87 -24.16 9.26
N PRO A 294 19.60 -23.12 10.08
CA PRO A 294 20.16 -23.03 11.42
C PRO A 294 19.63 -24.09 12.38
N PHE A 295 18.43 -24.64 12.15
CA PHE A 295 17.84 -25.66 12.99
C PHE A 295 18.48 -27.06 12.79
N THR A 296 18.87 -27.39 11.57
CA THR A 296 19.46 -28.70 11.24
C THR A 296 20.97 -28.67 11.06
N GLY A 297 21.54 -27.49 10.82
CA GLY A 297 22.94 -27.33 10.45
C GLY A 297 23.27 -27.79 9.01
N LEU A 298 22.27 -28.19 8.22
CA LEU A 298 22.47 -28.74 6.87
C LEU A 298 22.40 -27.63 5.80
N PRO A 299 23.17 -27.77 4.70
CA PRO A 299 23.04 -26.89 3.55
C PRO A 299 21.76 -27.20 2.77
N VAL A 300 21.03 -26.18 2.37
CA VAL A 300 19.84 -26.27 1.52
C VAL A 300 20.00 -25.33 0.33
N PRO A 301 19.46 -25.67 -0.86
CA PRO A 301 19.60 -24.85 -2.06
C PRO A 301 18.84 -23.52 -1.94
N LEU A 302 19.40 -22.47 -2.56
CA LEU A 302 18.78 -21.16 -2.68
C LEU A 302 18.23 -20.94 -4.07
N PHE A 303 16.95 -20.62 -4.17
CA PHE A 303 16.22 -20.31 -5.41
C PHE A 303 15.79 -18.86 -5.48
N LEU A 304 15.48 -18.38 -6.68
CA LEU A 304 14.58 -17.26 -6.92
C LEU A 304 13.22 -17.82 -7.33
N ALA A 305 12.14 -17.21 -6.84
CA ALA A 305 10.79 -17.56 -7.29
C ALA A 305 9.87 -16.35 -7.33
N ASP A 306 8.91 -16.40 -8.23
CA ASP A 306 7.99 -15.28 -8.49
C ASP A 306 6.93 -15.06 -7.39
N TYR A 307 6.66 -16.04 -6.53
CA TYR A 307 5.72 -15.92 -5.41
C TYR A 307 6.31 -15.28 -4.16
N VAL A 308 7.61 -14.97 -4.14
CA VAL A 308 8.26 -14.22 -3.07
C VAL A 308 8.37 -12.76 -3.49
N LEU A 309 7.86 -11.87 -2.64
CA LEU A 309 7.83 -10.44 -2.92
C LEU A 309 8.84 -9.69 -2.06
N MET A 310 9.51 -8.69 -2.66
CA MET A 310 10.41 -7.78 -1.93
C MET A 310 9.65 -6.88 -0.95
N THR A 311 8.36 -6.70 -1.17
CA THR A 311 7.49 -5.81 -0.41
C THR A 311 6.94 -6.42 0.88
N TYR A 312 7.27 -7.69 1.18
CA TYR A 312 6.83 -8.38 2.40
C TYR A 312 8.01 -9.06 3.11
N GLY A 313 8.18 -8.75 4.39
CA GLY A 313 9.29 -9.26 5.20
C GLY A 313 10.65 -8.77 4.70
N THR A 314 11.57 -9.69 4.53
CA THR A 314 12.95 -9.43 4.08
C THR A 314 13.13 -9.61 2.56
N GLY A 315 12.10 -10.01 1.82
CA GLY A 315 12.22 -10.43 0.42
C GLY A 315 12.85 -11.81 0.25
N ALA A 316 13.03 -12.56 1.33
CA ALA A 316 13.47 -13.94 1.33
C ALA A 316 12.69 -14.77 2.37
N ILE A 317 12.49 -16.04 2.07
CA ILE A 317 11.72 -16.95 2.94
C ILE A 317 12.49 -18.26 3.17
N MET A 318 12.25 -18.88 4.31
CA MET A 318 12.48 -20.30 4.48
C MET A 318 11.32 -21.08 3.87
N ALA A 319 11.58 -22.05 3.02
CA ALA A 319 10.55 -22.87 2.41
C ALA A 319 10.34 -24.16 3.19
N VAL A 320 9.07 -24.44 3.53
CA VAL A 320 8.66 -25.57 4.37
C VAL A 320 7.57 -26.39 3.67
N PRO A 321 7.93 -27.18 2.67
CA PRO A 321 6.98 -27.87 1.79
C PRO A 321 6.05 -28.85 2.52
N GLY A 322 6.43 -29.30 3.71
CA GLY A 322 5.56 -30.15 4.53
C GLY A 322 4.30 -29.43 5.03
N GLU A 323 4.35 -28.10 5.21
CA GLU A 323 3.33 -27.27 5.87
C GLU A 323 2.84 -26.07 5.03
N ASP A 324 3.42 -25.78 3.88
CA ASP A 324 2.98 -24.73 2.94
C ASP A 324 2.75 -25.30 1.54
N GLN A 325 1.53 -25.13 0.99
CA GLN A 325 1.18 -25.69 -0.31
C GLN A 325 1.97 -25.08 -1.47
N ARG A 326 2.33 -23.80 -1.40
CA ARG A 326 3.13 -23.14 -2.44
C ARG A 326 4.54 -23.72 -2.48
N ASP A 327 5.11 -23.97 -1.30
CA ASP A 327 6.43 -24.60 -1.16
C ASP A 327 6.38 -26.08 -1.57
N TRP A 328 5.26 -26.77 -1.31
CA TRP A 328 5.04 -28.14 -1.77
C TRP A 328 5.06 -28.22 -3.30
N ASP A 329 4.25 -27.39 -3.97
CA ASP A 329 4.17 -27.37 -5.43
C ASP A 329 5.53 -27.07 -6.05
N PHE A 330 6.24 -26.10 -5.46
CA PHE A 330 7.60 -25.73 -5.86
C PHE A 330 8.59 -26.89 -5.65
N ALA A 331 8.54 -27.56 -4.50
CA ALA A 331 9.40 -28.69 -4.19
C ALA A 331 9.23 -29.84 -5.18
N ILE A 332 7.98 -30.16 -5.54
CA ILE A 332 7.69 -31.18 -6.56
C ILE A 332 8.24 -30.78 -7.92
N ALA A 333 8.04 -29.52 -8.35
CA ALA A 333 8.50 -29.02 -9.64
C ALA A 333 10.04 -29.02 -9.77
N HIS A 334 10.75 -28.74 -8.67
CA HIS A 334 12.21 -28.60 -8.65
C HIS A 334 12.95 -29.78 -8.03
N GLY A 335 12.25 -30.85 -7.62
CA GLY A 335 12.86 -32.05 -7.05
C GLY A 335 13.48 -31.84 -5.67
N CYS A 336 12.96 -30.89 -4.86
CA CYS A 336 13.40 -30.66 -3.50
C CYS A 336 12.81 -31.69 -2.53
N GLU A 337 13.54 -31.98 -1.44
CA GLU A 337 13.07 -32.85 -0.38
C GLU A 337 11.86 -32.24 0.35
N ILE A 338 10.97 -33.11 0.86
CA ILE A 338 9.80 -32.70 1.65
C ILE A 338 9.86 -33.37 3.01
N THR A 339 10.05 -32.59 4.06
CA THR A 339 10.07 -33.03 5.45
C THR A 339 8.91 -32.43 6.20
N ARG A 340 8.02 -33.26 6.76
CA ARG A 340 6.93 -32.81 7.61
C ARG A 340 7.39 -32.58 9.03
N THR A 341 6.99 -31.46 9.60
CA THR A 341 7.28 -31.08 10.99
C THR A 341 6.04 -30.99 11.88
N VAL A 342 4.86 -31.01 11.29
CA VAL A 342 3.59 -31.09 12.02
C VAL A 342 2.91 -32.41 11.71
N LYS A 343 2.48 -33.12 12.75
CA LYS A 343 1.82 -34.43 12.66
C LYS A 343 0.39 -34.27 12.14
N PRO A 344 0.07 -34.74 10.94
CA PRO A 344 -1.29 -34.70 10.43
C PRO A 344 -2.19 -35.75 11.10
N PRO A 345 -3.52 -35.66 10.97
CA PRO A 345 -4.47 -36.73 11.34
C PRO A 345 -4.14 -38.04 10.59
N LYS A 346 -4.55 -39.17 11.17
CA LYS A 346 -4.24 -40.52 10.61
C LYS A 346 -4.81 -40.77 9.22
N ASP A 347 -5.89 -40.08 8.88
CA ASP A 347 -6.64 -40.16 7.63
C ASP A 347 -6.30 -39.02 6.64
N PHE A 348 -5.25 -38.28 6.90
CA PHE A 348 -4.79 -37.23 6.02
C PHE A 348 -4.08 -37.83 4.80
N GLU A 349 -4.66 -37.65 3.62
CA GLU A 349 -4.11 -38.07 2.32
C GLU A 349 -3.68 -36.88 1.45
N GLY A 350 -3.62 -35.66 2.03
CA GLY A 350 -3.29 -34.42 1.30
C GLY A 350 -1.79 -34.22 1.11
N GLU A 351 -1.50 -33.16 0.39
CA GLU A 351 -0.14 -32.69 0.07
C GLU A 351 0.49 -31.96 1.28
N ALA A 352 0.60 -30.61 1.30
CA ALA A 352 1.04 -29.89 2.47
C ALA A 352 0.00 -29.93 3.60
N TYR A 353 0.44 -30.06 4.85
CA TYR A 353 -0.47 -30.03 6.00
C TYR A 353 -0.40 -28.67 6.72
N THR A 354 -1.43 -27.86 6.54
CA THR A 354 -1.54 -26.51 7.13
C THR A 354 -2.32 -26.47 8.46
N GLY A 355 -2.79 -27.64 8.94
CA GLY A 355 -3.61 -27.76 10.13
C GLY A 355 -2.83 -27.72 11.45
N ASP A 356 -3.54 -27.90 12.56
CA ASP A 356 -2.97 -27.97 13.90
C ASP A 356 -2.49 -29.40 14.22
N GLY A 357 -1.43 -29.53 15.01
CA GLY A 357 -0.87 -30.82 15.39
C GLY A 357 0.30 -30.72 16.36
N GLU A 358 0.87 -31.86 16.72
CA GLU A 358 2.11 -31.93 17.49
C GLU A 358 3.32 -31.83 16.55
N SER A 359 4.37 -31.16 16.99
CA SER A 359 5.65 -31.11 16.26
C SER A 359 6.28 -32.49 16.21
N ILE A 360 6.76 -32.88 15.01
CA ILE A 360 7.51 -34.12 14.72
C ILE A 360 8.73 -33.77 13.88
N ASN A 361 9.74 -34.64 13.84
CA ASN A 361 10.98 -34.44 13.09
C ASN A 361 11.67 -33.09 13.38
N SER A 362 11.51 -32.55 14.58
CA SER A 362 11.87 -31.19 14.97
C SER A 362 12.70 -31.15 16.26
N ASP A 363 13.47 -32.18 16.55
CA ASP A 363 14.41 -32.28 17.66
C ASP A 363 13.79 -31.79 19.00
N PHE A 364 14.28 -30.68 19.55
CA PHE A 364 13.82 -30.12 20.81
C PHE A 364 12.38 -29.60 20.80
N LEU A 365 11.73 -29.46 19.63
CA LEU A 365 10.32 -29.09 19.49
C LEU A 365 9.39 -30.30 19.46
N ASN A 366 9.90 -31.55 19.34
CA ASN A 366 9.07 -32.74 19.19
C ASN A 366 8.07 -32.89 20.32
N GLY A 367 6.80 -33.16 19.97
CA GLY A 367 5.69 -33.35 20.90
C GLY A 367 5.02 -32.05 21.38
N MET A 368 5.59 -30.88 21.09
CA MET A 368 4.98 -29.59 21.43
C MET A 368 3.83 -29.27 20.50
N LYS A 369 2.82 -28.55 20.99
CA LYS A 369 1.79 -27.93 20.15
C LYS A 369 2.34 -26.72 19.44
N ILE A 370 1.76 -26.37 18.28
CA ILE A 370 2.23 -25.28 17.41
C ILE A 370 2.52 -23.97 18.16
N LYS A 371 1.61 -23.54 19.06
CA LYS A 371 1.80 -22.30 19.83
C LYS A 371 3.05 -22.34 20.73
N GLU A 372 3.24 -23.43 21.42
CA GLU A 372 4.41 -23.64 22.29
C GLU A 372 5.69 -23.79 21.47
N ALA A 373 5.63 -24.58 20.39
CA ALA A 373 6.75 -24.76 19.47
C ALA A 373 7.23 -23.44 18.83
N LYS A 374 6.31 -22.54 18.43
CA LYS A 374 6.66 -21.21 17.93
C LYS A 374 7.42 -20.39 18.97
N GLN A 375 6.93 -20.33 20.20
CA GLN A 375 7.59 -19.57 21.27
C GLN A 375 8.96 -20.13 21.58
N THR A 376 9.08 -21.47 21.68
CA THR A 376 10.35 -22.16 21.94
C THR A 376 11.34 -21.94 20.79
N ALA A 377 10.89 -22.01 19.55
CA ALA A 377 11.75 -21.76 18.38
C ALA A 377 12.26 -20.32 18.34
N ILE A 378 11.41 -19.32 18.63
CA ILE A 378 11.81 -17.91 18.73
C ILE A 378 12.85 -17.73 19.84
N GLN A 379 12.56 -18.23 21.02
CA GLN A 379 13.49 -18.13 22.14
C GLN A 379 14.84 -18.79 21.82
N TRP A 380 14.83 -19.94 21.18
CA TRP A 380 16.06 -20.61 20.75
C TRP A 380 16.86 -19.76 19.74
N LEU A 381 16.21 -19.12 18.75
CA LEU A 381 16.88 -18.23 17.82
C LEU A 381 17.51 -17.02 18.52
N GLU A 382 16.84 -16.46 19.52
CA GLU A 382 17.34 -15.35 20.35
C GLU A 382 18.53 -15.79 21.21
N ASP A 383 18.44 -16.95 21.88
CA ASP A 383 19.52 -17.51 22.72
C ASP A 383 20.79 -17.82 21.91
N GLN A 384 20.61 -18.23 20.63
CA GLN A 384 21.73 -18.44 19.71
C GLN A 384 22.25 -17.14 19.06
N ASN A 385 21.61 -15.98 19.30
CA ASN A 385 21.94 -14.69 18.68
C ASN A 385 21.93 -14.72 17.12
N ILE A 386 21.02 -15.50 16.52
CA ILE A 386 20.88 -15.63 15.06
C ILE A 386 19.56 -15.09 14.53
N GLY A 387 18.63 -14.74 15.39
CA GLY A 387 17.34 -14.19 15.05
C GLY A 387 16.62 -13.57 16.23
N SER A 388 15.42 -13.03 16.00
CA SER A 388 14.59 -12.41 17.04
C SER A 388 13.11 -12.49 16.71
N HIS A 389 12.27 -12.30 17.70
CA HIS A 389 10.85 -12.06 17.51
C HIS A 389 10.61 -10.84 16.61
N LYS A 390 9.67 -10.94 15.68
CA LYS A 390 9.34 -9.85 14.73
C LYS A 390 7.86 -9.76 14.48
N ILE A 391 7.36 -8.52 14.46
CA ILE A 391 6.01 -8.20 14.00
C ILE A 391 6.14 -7.42 12.69
N ASN A 392 5.44 -7.88 11.67
CA ASN A 392 5.34 -7.22 10.37
C ASN A 392 3.88 -6.85 10.06
N TYR A 393 3.71 -5.84 9.24
CA TYR A 393 2.40 -5.40 8.75
C TYR A 393 2.38 -5.44 7.23
N ARG A 394 1.23 -5.78 6.65
CA ARG A 394 1.02 -5.68 5.20
C ARG A 394 0.78 -4.24 4.78
N LEU A 395 0.22 -3.43 5.69
CA LEU A 395 0.03 -2.00 5.48
C LEU A 395 1.36 -1.36 5.07
N ARG A 396 1.31 -0.54 4.03
CA ARG A 396 2.46 0.25 3.54
C ARG A 396 2.18 1.72 3.71
N ASP A 397 3.23 2.52 3.70
CA ASP A 397 3.10 3.98 3.68
C ASP A 397 2.32 4.42 2.44
N TRP A 398 1.48 5.41 2.62
CA TRP A 398 0.58 5.88 1.60
C TRP A 398 1.27 6.84 0.64
N LEU A 399 1.40 6.45 -0.63
CA LEU A 399 1.91 7.29 -1.71
C LEU A 399 0.87 8.36 -2.06
N VAL A 400 1.16 9.62 -1.75
CA VAL A 400 0.19 10.73 -1.85
C VAL A 400 0.44 11.66 -3.02
N SER A 401 1.59 11.64 -3.68
CA SER A 401 1.87 12.54 -4.81
C SER A 401 1.35 12.02 -6.15
N ARG A 402 0.84 12.94 -6.97
CA ARG A 402 0.35 12.67 -8.34
C ARG A 402 0.89 13.73 -9.30
N GLN A 403 1.36 13.29 -10.47
CA GLN A 403 1.85 14.14 -11.56
C GLN A 403 0.67 14.67 -12.38
N ARG A 404 -0.22 15.40 -11.72
CA ARG A 404 -1.49 15.89 -12.27
C ARG A 404 -1.71 17.36 -11.94
N TYR A 405 -2.56 18.01 -12.72
CA TYR A 405 -2.98 19.39 -12.49
C TYR A 405 -4.13 19.47 -11.50
N TRP A 406 -5.20 18.69 -11.70
CA TRP A 406 -6.44 18.82 -10.93
C TRP A 406 -6.38 18.05 -9.61
N GLY A 407 -5.77 18.66 -8.61
CA GLY A 407 -5.56 18.14 -7.26
C GLY A 407 -5.02 19.22 -6.34
N CYS A 408 -5.04 18.99 -5.03
CA CYS A 408 -4.51 19.91 -4.04
C CYS A 408 -2.97 19.98 -4.15
N PRO A 409 -2.35 21.15 -4.42
CA PRO A 409 -0.90 21.27 -4.52
C PRO A 409 -0.17 20.93 -3.22
N ILE A 410 0.95 20.24 -3.32
CA ILE A 410 1.82 19.95 -2.18
C ILE A 410 2.59 21.23 -1.81
N PRO A 411 2.48 21.75 -0.57
CA PRO A 411 2.98 23.07 -0.18
C PRO A 411 4.48 23.06 0.20
N ILE A 412 5.34 22.58 -0.72
CA ILE A 412 6.80 22.49 -0.53
C ILE A 412 7.53 23.29 -1.60
N ILE A 413 8.68 23.85 -1.23
CA ILE A 413 9.58 24.62 -2.07
C ILE A 413 10.97 23.98 -2.01
N PHE A 414 11.61 23.79 -3.17
CA PHE A 414 12.96 23.25 -3.29
C PHE A 414 13.93 24.39 -3.58
N CYS A 415 14.81 24.69 -2.64
CA CYS A 415 15.87 25.69 -2.75
C CYS A 415 17.23 24.99 -2.90
N ASP A 416 18.03 25.39 -3.86
CA ASP A 416 19.35 24.78 -4.10
C ASP A 416 20.31 24.99 -2.91
N THR A 417 20.14 26.10 -2.17
CA THR A 417 20.95 26.41 -0.97
C THR A 417 20.38 25.83 0.32
N CYS A 418 19.04 25.86 0.49
CA CYS A 418 18.39 25.53 1.76
C CYS A 418 17.76 24.13 1.81
N GLY A 419 17.70 23.42 0.67
CA GLY A 419 16.98 22.15 0.53
C GLY A 419 15.48 22.34 0.50
N GLU A 420 14.74 21.32 0.97
CA GLU A 420 13.28 21.35 1.07
C GLU A 420 12.81 22.36 2.13
N GLN A 421 11.86 23.19 1.77
CA GLN A 421 11.29 24.21 2.65
C GLN A 421 9.76 24.17 2.57
N ALA A 422 9.10 24.14 3.72
CA ALA A 422 7.66 24.29 3.80
C ALA A 422 7.21 25.70 3.35
N VAL A 423 6.11 25.80 2.65
CA VAL A 423 5.42 27.08 2.42
C VAL A 423 4.97 27.64 3.77
N PRO A 424 5.25 28.90 4.12
CA PRO A 424 4.79 29.49 5.36
C PRO A 424 3.25 29.43 5.49
N GLU A 425 2.73 29.10 6.66
CA GLU A 425 1.27 28.96 6.88
C GLU A 425 0.47 30.22 6.48
N LYS A 426 1.05 31.42 6.63
CA LYS A 426 0.44 32.69 6.23
C LYS A 426 0.25 32.84 4.72
N ASP A 427 1.03 32.06 3.93
CA ASP A 427 1.02 32.09 2.47
C ASP A 427 0.17 30.95 1.87
N LEU A 428 -0.53 30.20 2.72
CA LEU A 428 -1.53 29.21 2.30
C LEU A 428 -2.88 29.87 1.99
N PRO A 429 -3.61 29.37 1.00
CA PRO A 429 -3.30 28.19 0.17
C PRO A 429 -2.34 28.51 -0.98
N VAL A 430 -1.62 27.49 -1.44
CA VAL A 430 -1.01 27.46 -2.76
C VAL A 430 -2.12 27.08 -3.75
N ASP A 431 -2.70 28.06 -4.42
CA ASP A 431 -3.78 27.87 -5.38
C ASP A 431 -3.27 27.32 -6.72
N LEU A 432 -4.15 26.60 -7.44
CA LEU A 432 -3.88 26.17 -8.82
C LEU A 432 -4.07 27.36 -9.78
N PRO A 433 -3.10 27.61 -10.69
CA PRO A 433 -3.26 28.62 -11.74
C PRO A 433 -4.28 28.15 -12.79
N ASP A 434 -5.23 29.01 -13.18
CA ASP A 434 -6.29 28.67 -14.12
C ASP A 434 -5.85 28.66 -15.59
N ASP A 435 -4.66 29.18 -15.92
CA ASP A 435 -4.12 29.31 -17.30
C ASP A 435 -3.13 28.19 -17.66
N VAL A 436 -3.16 27.06 -16.95
CA VAL A 436 -2.31 25.89 -17.22
C VAL A 436 -2.83 25.09 -18.42
N LYS A 437 -1.90 24.65 -19.26
CA LYS A 437 -2.18 23.63 -20.27
C LYS A 437 -2.15 22.24 -19.61
N PHE A 438 -3.30 21.74 -19.18
CA PHE A 438 -3.43 20.50 -18.39
C PHE A 438 -3.41 19.20 -19.21
N MET A 439 -2.87 19.23 -20.43
CA MET A 439 -2.70 18.00 -21.23
C MET A 439 -1.61 17.11 -20.63
N PRO A 440 -1.86 15.78 -20.52
CA PRO A 440 -0.89 14.86 -19.96
C PRO A 440 0.37 14.76 -20.83
N THR A 441 1.54 14.95 -20.23
CA THR A 441 2.83 14.92 -20.93
C THR A 441 3.85 13.99 -20.23
N GLY A 442 3.39 13.18 -19.27
CA GLY A 442 4.27 12.34 -18.44
C GLY A 442 4.94 13.08 -17.29
N ARG A 443 4.66 14.38 -17.16
CA ARG A 443 5.07 15.22 -16.02
C ARG A 443 3.87 16.04 -15.59
N SER A 444 3.91 16.54 -14.36
CA SER A 444 2.88 17.47 -13.91
C SER A 444 2.79 18.67 -14.87
N PRO A 445 1.59 19.05 -15.35
CA PRO A 445 1.41 20.26 -16.16
C PRO A 445 1.92 21.53 -15.49
N LEU A 446 1.95 21.57 -14.15
CA LEU A 446 2.45 22.69 -13.36
C LEU A 446 3.97 22.94 -13.58
N THR A 447 4.73 21.94 -14.04
CA THR A 447 6.17 22.09 -14.38
C THR A 447 6.42 23.08 -15.49
N THR A 448 5.45 23.37 -16.35
CA THR A 448 5.56 24.30 -17.49
C THR A 448 5.04 25.70 -17.19
N HIS A 449 4.42 25.90 -16.02
CA HIS A 449 3.86 27.19 -15.62
C HIS A 449 4.85 28.00 -14.80
N GLU A 450 5.59 28.90 -15.44
CA GLU A 450 6.73 29.63 -14.82
C GLU A 450 6.36 30.40 -13.56
N ASN A 451 5.21 31.09 -13.54
CA ASN A 451 4.77 31.88 -12.38
C ASN A 451 4.39 31.01 -11.19
N PHE A 452 3.94 29.76 -11.42
CA PHE A 452 3.69 28.80 -10.34
C PHE A 452 5.00 28.19 -9.85
N LEU A 453 5.88 27.81 -10.77
CA LEU A 453 7.09 27.05 -10.49
C LEU A 453 8.14 27.89 -9.76
N LYS A 454 8.38 29.15 -10.21
CA LYS A 454 9.44 30.01 -9.68
C LYS A 454 8.92 30.85 -8.51
N VAL A 455 9.54 30.69 -7.36
CA VAL A 455 9.19 31.40 -6.12
C VAL A 455 10.43 31.78 -5.36
N GLU A 456 10.30 32.71 -4.41
CA GLU A 456 11.37 33.01 -3.47
C GLU A 456 11.43 31.96 -2.34
N CYS A 457 12.62 31.53 -1.99
CA CYS A 457 12.83 30.67 -0.83
C CYS A 457 12.44 31.40 0.46
N PRO A 458 11.56 30.84 1.30
CA PRO A 458 11.11 31.50 2.52
C PRO A 458 12.23 31.67 3.56
N LYS A 459 13.35 30.96 3.41
CA LYS A 459 14.48 30.98 4.34
C LYS A 459 15.60 31.94 3.91
N CYS A 460 15.99 31.96 2.62
CA CYS A 460 17.11 32.78 2.16
C CYS A 460 16.74 33.86 1.13
N GLY A 461 15.50 33.86 0.59
CA GLY A 461 15.05 34.80 -0.42
C GLY A 461 15.56 34.55 -1.85
N GLU A 462 16.40 33.54 -2.06
CA GLU A 462 16.84 33.18 -3.41
C GLU A 462 15.73 32.55 -4.24
N ILE A 463 15.87 32.60 -5.58
CA ILE A 463 14.92 31.93 -6.47
C ILE A 463 14.98 30.43 -6.24
N ALA A 464 13.82 29.86 -6.01
CA ALA A 464 13.59 28.45 -5.72
C ALA A 464 12.45 27.90 -6.57
N ARG A 465 12.19 26.60 -6.48
CA ARG A 465 11.14 25.92 -7.25
C ARG A 465 10.06 25.35 -6.32
N ARG A 466 8.79 25.61 -6.67
CA ARG A 466 7.68 24.90 -6.01
C ARG A 466 7.68 23.43 -6.37
N GLU A 467 7.16 22.61 -5.44
CA GLU A 467 6.67 21.28 -5.79
C GLU A 467 5.53 21.40 -6.82
N THR A 468 5.54 20.52 -7.79
CA THR A 468 4.59 20.54 -8.91
C THR A 468 3.63 19.35 -8.90
N ASP A 469 3.85 18.39 -8.01
CA ASP A 469 2.92 17.31 -7.78
C ASP A 469 1.74 17.80 -6.94
N THR A 470 0.57 17.22 -7.20
CA THR A 470 -0.63 17.42 -6.39
C THR A 470 -0.87 16.21 -5.50
N MET A 471 -1.63 16.38 -4.44
CA MET A 471 -1.99 15.27 -3.56
C MET A 471 -3.03 14.38 -4.20
N ASP A 472 -3.01 13.10 -3.84
CA ASP A 472 -4.08 12.14 -4.10
C ASP A 472 -5.40 12.69 -3.55
N THR A 473 -6.48 12.57 -4.32
CA THR A 473 -7.80 13.07 -3.92
C THR A 473 -8.31 12.46 -2.60
N PHE A 474 -7.85 11.26 -2.24
CA PHE A 474 -8.17 10.68 -0.93
C PHE A 474 -7.59 11.45 0.25
N VAL A 475 -6.56 12.27 0.05
CA VAL A 475 -6.07 13.18 1.09
C VAL A 475 -7.15 14.21 1.43
N ASP A 476 -7.84 14.76 0.42
CA ASP A 476 -8.94 15.71 0.62
C ASP A 476 -10.12 15.05 1.35
N SER A 477 -10.49 13.83 0.99
CA SER A 477 -11.60 13.12 1.61
C SER A 477 -11.23 12.44 2.96
N SER A 478 -9.97 12.47 3.38
CA SER A 478 -9.55 11.87 4.67
C SER A 478 -9.98 12.66 5.90
N TRP A 479 -10.31 13.95 5.77
CA TRP A 479 -10.61 14.84 6.89
C TRP A 479 -11.91 15.64 6.73
N TYR A 480 -12.66 15.53 5.64
CA TYR A 480 -13.87 16.30 5.31
C TYR A 480 -14.92 16.28 6.42
N PHE A 481 -15.05 15.17 7.14
CA PHE A 481 -15.99 15.01 8.24
C PHE A 481 -15.67 15.95 9.43
N LEU A 482 -14.41 16.34 9.61
CA LEU A 482 -14.00 17.35 10.61
C LEU A 482 -14.29 18.76 10.10
N ARG A 483 -14.14 19.01 8.78
CA ARG A 483 -14.37 20.33 8.18
C ARG A 483 -15.81 20.78 8.32
N PHE A 484 -16.76 19.88 8.38
CA PHE A 484 -18.18 20.19 8.59
C PHE A 484 -18.51 20.69 10.00
N CYS A 485 -17.70 20.39 10.98
CA CYS A 485 -17.86 20.85 12.35
C CYS A 485 -17.33 22.27 12.56
#